data_23e28302a3178a35595e18af91b96a8a
#
_entry.id   23e28302a3178a35595e18af91b96a8a
#
_cell.length_a   1.000
_cell.length_b   1.000
_cell.length_c   1.000
_cell.angle_alpha   90.00
_cell.angle_beta   90.00
_cell.angle_gamma   90.00
#
_symmetry.space_group_name_H-M   'P 1'
#
loop_
_entity.id
_entity.type
_entity.pdbx_description
1 polymer ?
#
loop_
_entity_poly.entity_id
_entity_poly.type
_entity_poly.pdbx_seq_one_letter_code
_entity_poly.pdbx_strand_id
1 'polypeptide(L)'
;MTIGYTPAGKRITRSASGKTKTAAKDKLKEMVRDLDDGLPIAPDNYHVSDAVQAWLTFGLNGRDQATVTNYRCLADTNIVPYIGKRKLRELSADDVDKWLADRAKTLSTRSLRLILSILRRSITFAQARDKVKRNVAMLCECPTGQEGRPSKSLTYDQADSVLTAAEADDSTIGDYTVVSLLGGVRTEEARPLTWPHVHLPDDGERTGDDVELPHVDVFRSVRTGGDTKTRRSRRSLAIPHRAVRALRRQHARQAVQRQRAGTDWQENGLVFASQVGTEMDRHNVLRGFRRILKAAGLNPQDWTPRELRHSFVSLLSDAKVPIEVISRLVGHSGTAVTERVYRHQIRPVVEEAATEMDRIFPDTDTAA
;
A
#
# COMPACT_ATOMS: atom_id res chain seq x y z
N MET A 1 -28.88 25.06 -34.05
CA MET A 1 -28.37 26.38 -33.71
C MET A 1 -26.89 26.52 -34.07
N THR A 2 -26.42 27.72 -34.33
CA THR A 2 -24.97 28.00 -34.53
C THR A 2 -24.37 28.32 -33.18
N ILE A 3 -23.24 27.74 -32.85
CA ILE A 3 -22.54 27.93 -31.55
C ILE A 3 -21.17 28.63 -31.69
N GLY A 4 -20.76 28.94 -32.91
CA GLY A 4 -19.51 29.64 -33.19
C GLY A 4 -18.89 29.23 -34.52
N TYR A 5 -17.62 29.61 -34.70
CA TYR A 5 -16.82 29.26 -35.87
C TYR A 5 -15.47 28.67 -35.41
N THR A 6 -14.93 27.73 -36.20
CA THR A 6 -13.58 27.24 -35.97
C THR A 6 -12.54 28.34 -36.30
N PRO A 7 -11.27 28.18 -35.85
CA PRO A 7 -10.20 29.10 -36.25
C PRO A 7 -10.03 29.24 -37.76
N ALA A 8 -10.46 28.24 -38.53
CA ALA A 8 -10.49 28.22 -40.00
C ALA A 8 -11.78 28.82 -40.61
N GLY A 9 -12.64 29.50 -39.81
CA GLY A 9 -13.85 30.16 -40.27
C GLY A 9 -15.04 29.22 -40.54
N LYS A 10 -14.93 27.91 -40.30
CA LYS A 10 -16.02 26.96 -40.51
C LYS A 10 -17.06 27.06 -39.38
N ARG A 11 -18.34 27.20 -39.77
CA ARG A 11 -19.46 27.30 -38.86
C ARG A 11 -19.67 26.04 -38.03
N ILE A 12 -19.69 26.17 -36.72
CA ILE A 12 -19.98 25.08 -35.79
C ILE A 12 -21.50 25.13 -35.48
N THR A 13 -22.20 24.04 -35.83
CA THR A 13 -23.64 23.90 -35.55
C THR A 13 -23.92 22.76 -34.63
N ARG A 14 -24.99 22.90 -33.81
CA ARG A 14 -25.55 21.82 -33.00
C ARG A 14 -27.01 21.68 -33.30
N SER A 15 -27.52 20.46 -33.29
CA SER A 15 -28.93 20.11 -33.44
C SER A 15 -29.41 19.32 -32.24
N ALA A 16 -30.65 19.49 -31.87
CA ALA A 16 -31.32 18.69 -30.86
C ALA A 16 -32.37 17.82 -31.53
N SER A 17 -32.44 16.55 -31.12
CA SER A 17 -33.46 15.60 -31.55
C SER A 17 -34.24 15.06 -30.35
N GLY A 18 -35.50 14.71 -30.54
CA GLY A 18 -36.35 14.14 -29.51
C GLY A 18 -37.49 13.33 -30.13
N LYS A 19 -38.12 12.47 -29.32
CA LYS A 19 -39.26 11.66 -29.76
C LYS A 19 -40.49 12.52 -30.17
N THR A 20 -40.56 13.75 -29.65
CA THR A 20 -41.61 14.74 -29.97
C THR A 20 -40.96 16.08 -30.31
N LYS A 21 -41.69 16.94 -31.04
CA LYS A 21 -41.29 18.31 -31.38
C LYS A 21 -41.01 19.13 -30.11
N THR A 22 -41.80 18.94 -29.08
CA THR A 22 -41.65 19.59 -27.78
C THR A 22 -40.36 19.18 -27.11
N ALA A 23 -40.07 17.87 -27.02
CA ALA A 23 -38.85 17.35 -26.45
C ALA A 23 -37.59 17.85 -27.18
N ALA A 24 -37.64 17.97 -28.52
CA ALA A 24 -36.55 18.55 -29.30
C ALA A 24 -36.35 20.05 -29.03
N LYS A 25 -37.45 20.81 -28.87
CA LYS A 25 -37.41 22.24 -28.53
C LYS A 25 -36.88 22.48 -27.11
N ASP A 26 -37.27 21.67 -26.14
CA ASP A 26 -36.80 21.78 -24.76
C ASP A 26 -35.31 21.51 -24.65
N LYS A 27 -34.83 20.50 -25.31
CA LYS A 27 -33.37 20.23 -25.44
C LYS A 27 -32.62 21.39 -26.11
N LEU A 28 -33.22 21.99 -27.15
CA LEU A 28 -32.62 23.15 -27.82
C LEU A 28 -32.55 24.37 -26.88
N LYS A 29 -33.63 24.62 -26.11
CA LYS A 29 -33.64 25.69 -25.08
C LYS A 29 -32.59 25.47 -24.02
N GLU A 30 -32.41 24.22 -23.54
CA GLU A 30 -31.38 23.88 -22.58
C GLU A 30 -29.97 24.15 -23.15
N MET A 31 -29.73 23.75 -24.40
CA MET A 31 -28.45 24.01 -25.10
C MET A 31 -28.22 25.53 -25.27
N VAL A 32 -29.24 26.34 -25.52
CA VAL A 32 -29.14 27.81 -25.62
C VAL A 32 -28.76 28.40 -24.26
N ARG A 33 -29.44 27.99 -23.19
CA ARG A 33 -29.10 28.43 -21.82
C ARG A 33 -27.68 28.09 -21.44
N ASP A 34 -27.24 26.86 -21.78
CA ASP A 34 -25.84 26.43 -21.52
C ASP A 34 -24.85 27.33 -22.24
N LEU A 35 -25.15 27.75 -23.47
CA LEU A 35 -24.30 28.63 -24.25
C LEU A 35 -24.32 30.09 -23.68
N ASP A 36 -25.50 30.57 -23.26
CA ASP A 36 -25.65 31.90 -22.65
C ASP A 36 -24.94 31.97 -21.29
N ASP A 37 -24.91 30.88 -20.54
CA ASP A 37 -24.17 30.73 -19.28
C ASP A 37 -22.64 30.56 -19.53
N GLY A 38 -22.16 30.66 -20.79
CA GLY A 38 -20.75 30.48 -21.16
C GLY A 38 -20.27 29.06 -21.02
N LEU A 39 -21.18 28.08 -20.85
CA LEU A 39 -20.84 26.68 -20.72
C LEU A 39 -20.73 26.02 -22.09
N PRO A 40 -19.64 25.33 -22.41
CA PRO A 40 -19.53 24.54 -23.64
C PRO A 40 -20.63 23.47 -23.66
N ILE A 41 -21.26 23.28 -24.79
CA ILE A 41 -22.27 22.21 -24.96
C ILE A 41 -21.55 20.87 -24.85
N ALA A 42 -21.72 20.18 -23.73
CA ALA A 42 -21.16 18.86 -23.50
C ALA A 42 -21.56 17.88 -24.62
N PRO A 43 -20.67 17.04 -25.12
CA PRO A 43 -21.01 16.05 -26.15
C PRO A 43 -22.10 15.11 -25.63
N ASP A 44 -23.15 14.89 -26.43
CA ASP A 44 -24.26 14.00 -26.10
C ASP A 44 -23.84 12.55 -25.81
N ASN A 45 -22.64 12.16 -26.25
CA ASN A 45 -22.09 10.81 -26.20
C ASN A 45 -20.88 10.66 -25.25
N TYR A 46 -20.74 11.49 -24.22
CA TYR A 46 -19.66 11.35 -23.27
C TYR A 46 -20.10 10.46 -22.11
N HIS A 47 -19.44 9.32 -21.96
CA HIS A 47 -19.79 8.28 -21.01
C HIS A 47 -18.91 8.35 -19.75
N VAL A 48 -19.33 7.63 -18.71
CA VAL A 48 -18.52 7.46 -17.49
C VAL A 48 -17.15 6.81 -17.82
N SER A 49 -17.11 5.82 -18.72
CA SER A 49 -15.86 5.22 -19.20
C SER A 49 -14.90 6.26 -19.79
N ASP A 50 -15.42 7.22 -20.57
CA ASP A 50 -14.59 8.24 -21.20
C ASP A 50 -13.98 9.18 -20.15
N ALA A 51 -14.77 9.56 -19.15
CA ALA A 51 -14.29 10.36 -18.01
C ALA A 51 -13.20 9.63 -17.22
N VAL A 52 -13.39 8.35 -16.95
CA VAL A 52 -12.42 7.52 -16.22
C VAL A 52 -11.13 7.38 -17.02
N GLN A 53 -11.20 7.05 -18.30
CA GLN A 53 -10.02 6.90 -19.16
C GLN A 53 -9.26 8.23 -19.33
N ALA A 54 -9.98 9.35 -19.54
CA ALA A 54 -9.36 10.66 -19.64
C ALA A 54 -8.62 11.04 -18.34
N TRP A 55 -9.21 10.76 -17.17
CA TRP A 55 -8.54 11.01 -15.89
C TRP A 55 -7.34 10.08 -15.68
N LEU A 56 -7.43 8.80 -16.00
CA LEU A 56 -6.33 7.84 -15.90
C LEU A 56 -5.16 8.21 -16.81
N THR A 57 -5.44 8.85 -17.96
CA THR A 57 -4.42 9.27 -18.92
C THR A 57 -3.76 10.60 -18.54
N PHE A 58 -4.55 11.59 -18.13
CA PHE A 58 -4.07 12.98 -17.99
C PHE A 58 -4.16 13.52 -16.57
N GLY A 59 -4.86 12.86 -15.65
CA GLY A 59 -5.10 13.34 -14.27
C GLY A 59 -4.17 12.76 -13.22
N LEU A 60 -3.21 11.92 -13.61
CA LEU A 60 -2.32 11.19 -12.69
C LEU A 60 -0.86 11.63 -12.77
N ASN A 61 -0.60 12.83 -13.30
CA ASN A 61 0.75 13.38 -13.40
C ASN A 61 1.45 13.40 -12.03
N GLY A 62 2.71 12.96 -11.98
CA GLY A 62 3.52 12.90 -10.75
C GLY A 62 3.14 11.77 -9.79
N ARG A 63 2.26 10.84 -10.20
CA ARG A 63 1.96 9.65 -9.41
C ARG A 63 2.93 8.51 -9.74
N ASP A 64 3.23 7.75 -8.70
CA ASP A 64 4.00 6.50 -8.83
C ASP A 64 3.30 5.51 -9.78
N GLN A 65 4.07 4.84 -10.65
CA GLN A 65 3.56 3.92 -11.66
C GLN A 65 2.72 2.78 -11.07
N ALA A 66 3.10 2.26 -9.90
CA ALA A 66 2.33 1.22 -9.21
C ALA A 66 0.95 1.73 -8.78
N THR A 67 0.85 3.01 -8.38
CA THR A 67 -0.43 3.66 -8.07
C THR A 67 -1.29 3.82 -9.33
N VAL A 68 -0.70 4.23 -10.45
CA VAL A 68 -1.40 4.36 -11.74
C VAL A 68 -1.93 3.00 -12.19
N THR A 69 -1.10 1.96 -12.15
CA THR A 69 -1.48 0.59 -12.50
C THR A 69 -2.61 0.07 -11.62
N ASN A 70 -2.56 0.31 -10.31
CA ASN A 70 -3.61 -0.09 -9.38
C ASN A 70 -4.93 0.66 -9.65
N TYR A 71 -4.89 1.96 -9.92
CA TYR A 71 -6.10 2.73 -10.25
C TYR A 71 -6.72 2.24 -11.56
N ARG A 72 -5.90 1.96 -12.57
CA ARG A 72 -6.36 1.38 -13.84
C ARG A 72 -7.03 0.03 -13.62
N CYS A 73 -6.36 -0.89 -12.92
CA CYS A 73 -6.92 -2.21 -12.61
C CYS A 73 -8.27 -2.10 -11.87
N LEU A 74 -8.36 -1.23 -10.85
CA LEU A 74 -9.60 -1.03 -10.11
C LEU A 74 -10.72 -0.43 -10.97
N ALA A 75 -10.40 0.51 -11.84
CA ALA A 75 -11.36 1.12 -12.75
C ALA A 75 -11.88 0.12 -13.78
N ASP A 76 -10.96 -0.60 -14.43
CA ASP A 76 -11.29 -1.59 -15.48
C ASP A 76 -12.08 -2.78 -14.91
N THR A 77 -11.83 -3.15 -13.65
CA THR A 77 -12.52 -4.29 -13.01
C THR A 77 -13.84 -3.88 -12.35
N ASN A 78 -13.95 -2.68 -11.77
CA ASN A 78 -15.06 -2.35 -10.87
C ASN A 78 -15.89 -1.14 -11.27
N ILE A 79 -15.45 -0.29 -12.20
CA ILE A 79 -16.19 0.89 -12.63
C ILE A 79 -16.71 0.70 -14.05
N VAL A 80 -15.81 0.51 -15.00
CA VAL A 80 -16.13 0.47 -16.44
C VAL A 80 -17.16 -0.62 -16.80
N PRO A 81 -17.06 -1.87 -16.30
CA PRO A 81 -18.01 -2.91 -16.64
C PRO A 81 -19.44 -2.67 -16.13
N TYR A 82 -19.60 -1.90 -15.04
CA TYR A 82 -20.87 -1.73 -14.33
C TYR A 82 -21.60 -0.44 -14.72
N ILE A 83 -20.90 0.69 -14.67
CA ILE A 83 -21.51 2.01 -14.92
C ILE A 83 -20.84 2.74 -16.10
N GLY A 84 -19.81 2.17 -16.72
CA GLY A 84 -19.02 2.82 -17.77
C GLY A 84 -19.84 3.24 -18.99
N LYS A 85 -20.85 2.47 -19.36
CA LYS A 85 -21.75 2.74 -20.51
C LYS A 85 -22.78 3.83 -20.25
N ARG A 86 -22.96 4.29 -19.01
CA ARG A 86 -23.88 5.38 -18.69
C ARG A 86 -23.36 6.69 -19.27
N LYS A 87 -24.20 7.48 -19.89
CA LYS A 87 -23.85 8.84 -20.27
C LYS A 87 -23.60 9.66 -19.03
N LEU A 88 -22.48 10.36 -19.00
CA LEU A 88 -22.05 11.07 -17.79
C LEU A 88 -23.06 12.12 -17.30
N ARG A 89 -23.73 12.81 -18.21
CA ARG A 89 -24.75 13.80 -17.89
C ARG A 89 -26.07 13.19 -17.35
N GLU A 90 -26.33 11.91 -17.65
CA GLU A 90 -27.52 11.19 -17.22
C GLU A 90 -27.26 10.35 -15.96
N LEU A 91 -26.03 10.31 -15.48
CA LEU A 91 -25.65 9.63 -14.25
C LEU A 91 -26.30 10.34 -13.05
N SER A 92 -27.07 9.58 -12.28
CA SER A 92 -27.69 10.06 -11.04
C SER A 92 -26.95 9.58 -9.79
N ALA A 93 -27.19 10.19 -8.63
CA ALA A 93 -26.69 9.72 -7.36
C ALA A 93 -27.20 8.30 -7.05
N ASP A 94 -28.47 8.02 -7.35
CA ASP A 94 -29.08 6.70 -7.18
C ASP A 94 -28.37 5.60 -8.00
N ASP A 95 -27.89 5.93 -9.21
CA ASP A 95 -27.11 4.96 -10.01
C ASP A 95 -25.78 4.63 -9.34
N VAL A 96 -25.13 5.64 -8.76
CA VAL A 96 -23.85 5.45 -8.03
C VAL A 96 -24.07 4.67 -6.75
N ASP A 97 -25.14 4.98 -5.99
CA ASP A 97 -25.46 4.28 -4.74
C ASP A 97 -25.81 2.81 -5.01
N LYS A 98 -26.61 2.51 -6.04
CA LYS A 98 -26.93 1.14 -6.46
C LYS A 98 -25.67 0.36 -6.88
N TRP A 99 -24.78 1.01 -7.64
CA TRP A 99 -23.51 0.41 -8.02
C TRP A 99 -22.62 0.12 -6.81
N LEU A 100 -22.49 1.06 -5.86
CA LEU A 100 -21.71 0.86 -4.65
C LEU A 100 -22.29 -0.26 -3.79
N ALA A 101 -23.61 -0.32 -3.63
CA ALA A 101 -24.30 -1.38 -2.88
C ALA A 101 -24.07 -2.77 -3.50
N ASP A 102 -24.06 -2.87 -4.83
CA ASP A 102 -23.73 -4.12 -5.50
C ASP A 102 -22.25 -4.51 -5.30
N ARG A 103 -21.32 -3.56 -5.43
CA ARG A 103 -19.90 -3.82 -5.19
C ARG A 103 -19.59 -4.14 -3.72
N ALA A 104 -20.37 -3.63 -2.76
CA ALA A 104 -20.21 -3.92 -1.34
C ALA A 104 -20.40 -5.42 -1.01
N LYS A 105 -21.11 -6.17 -1.83
CA LYS A 105 -21.26 -7.63 -1.69
C LYS A 105 -19.94 -8.40 -1.87
N THR A 106 -18.95 -7.81 -2.55
CA THR A 106 -17.69 -8.50 -2.92
C THR A 106 -16.43 -7.75 -2.53
N LEU A 107 -16.50 -6.44 -2.33
CA LEU A 107 -15.35 -5.61 -2.03
C LEU A 107 -15.30 -5.19 -0.56
N SER A 108 -14.08 -5.02 -0.05
CA SER A 108 -13.89 -4.41 1.27
C SER A 108 -14.25 -2.93 1.25
N THR A 109 -14.65 -2.37 2.40
CA THR A 109 -14.92 -0.94 2.58
C THR A 109 -13.75 -0.06 2.07
N ARG A 110 -12.51 -0.51 2.25
CA ARG A 110 -11.33 0.19 1.73
C ARG A 110 -11.32 0.24 0.20
N SER A 111 -11.62 -0.87 -0.46
CA SER A 111 -11.67 -0.95 -1.93
C SER A 111 -12.81 -0.11 -2.47
N LEU A 112 -13.98 -0.13 -1.81
CA LEU A 112 -15.14 0.71 -2.15
C LEU A 112 -14.80 2.20 -2.09
N ARG A 113 -14.16 2.65 -1.01
CA ARG A 113 -13.69 4.05 -0.88
C ARG A 113 -12.74 4.43 -2.01
N LEU A 114 -11.90 3.50 -2.45
CA LEU A 114 -10.93 3.77 -3.50
C LEU A 114 -11.60 3.88 -4.87
N ILE A 115 -12.53 2.97 -5.24
CA ILE A 115 -13.24 3.07 -6.52
C ILE A 115 -14.18 4.28 -6.56
N LEU A 116 -14.83 4.65 -5.46
CA LEU A 116 -15.62 5.88 -5.35
C LEU A 116 -14.72 7.13 -5.50
N SER A 117 -13.52 7.11 -4.91
CA SER A 117 -12.54 8.20 -5.07
C SER A 117 -12.07 8.33 -6.52
N ILE A 118 -11.86 7.21 -7.24
CA ILE A 118 -11.52 7.21 -8.67
C ILE A 118 -12.67 7.84 -9.46
N LEU A 119 -13.90 7.41 -9.24
CA LEU A 119 -15.08 7.97 -9.93
C LEU A 119 -15.23 9.46 -9.66
N ARG A 120 -15.17 9.89 -8.40
CA ARG A 120 -15.25 11.32 -8.01
C ARG A 120 -14.20 12.15 -8.74
N ARG A 121 -12.94 11.71 -8.77
CA ARG A 121 -11.85 12.43 -9.44
C ARG A 121 -12.01 12.44 -10.96
N SER A 122 -12.48 11.35 -11.53
CA SER A 122 -12.75 11.27 -12.98
C SER A 122 -13.85 12.23 -13.40
N ILE A 123 -14.95 12.33 -12.62
CA ILE A 123 -16.03 13.27 -12.91
C ILE A 123 -15.58 14.72 -12.66
N THR A 124 -14.83 15.01 -11.59
CA THR A 124 -14.27 16.34 -11.35
C THR A 124 -13.32 16.76 -12.50
N PHE A 125 -12.53 15.82 -13.00
CA PHE A 125 -11.66 16.06 -14.15
C PHE A 125 -12.46 16.35 -15.44
N ALA A 126 -13.56 15.63 -15.65
CA ALA A 126 -14.49 15.89 -16.75
C ALA A 126 -15.23 17.23 -16.59
N GLN A 127 -15.63 17.59 -15.37
CA GLN A 127 -16.27 18.85 -15.01
C GLN A 127 -15.36 20.04 -15.31
N ALA A 128 -14.08 19.97 -14.94
CA ALA A 128 -13.08 20.99 -15.26
C ALA A 128 -12.80 21.14 -16.78
N ARG A 129 -13.38 20.27 -17.61
CA ARG A 129 -13.31 20.29 -19.09
C ARG A 129 -14.68 20.42 -19.72
N ASP A 130 -15.65 20.89 -18.95
CA ASP A 130 -17.01 21.20 -19.39
C ASP A 130 -17.75 20.02 -20.04
N LYS A 131 -17.39 18.78 -19.64
CA LYS A 131 -18.07 17.57 -20.11
C LYS A 131 -19.33 17.26 -19.30
N VAL A 132 -19.43 17.79 -18.09
CA VAL A 132 -20.58 17.65 -17.19
C VAL A 132 -20.62 18.83 -16.21
N LYS A 133 -21.82 19.30 -15.89
CA LYS A 133 -22.02 20.45 -14.97
C LYS A 133 -21.83 20.10 -13.49
N ARG A 134 -22.20 18.88 -13.10
CA ARG A 134 -22.26 18.45 -11.70
C ARG A 134 -21.61 17.11 -11.49
N ASN A 135 -20.86 16.99 -10.40
CA ASN A 135 -20.31 15.72 -9.95
C ASN A 135 -21.26 15.04 -8.94
N VAL A 136 -22.12 14.17 -9.44
CA VAL A 136 -23.12 13.47 -8.62
C VAL A 136 -22.49 12.48 -7.65
N ALA A 137 -21.32 11.94 -7.96
CA ALA A 137 -20.62 11.01 -7.07
C ALA A 137 -20.13 11.68 -5.77
N MET A 138 -20.06 13.01 -5.71
CA MET A 138 -19.74 13.73 -4.47
C MET A 138 -20.87 13.65 -3.43
N LEU A 139 -22.10 13.38 -3.85
CA LEU A 139 -23.29 13.29 -2.99
C LEU A 139 -23.46 11.90 -2.36
N CYS A 140 -22.80 10.89 -2.90
CA CYS A 140 -22.94 9.50 -2.46
C CYS A 140 -21.96 9.21 -1.33
N GLU A 141 -22.35 8.39 -0.39
CA GLU A 141 -21.48 7.88 0.67
C GLU A 141 -21.00 6.46 0.39
N CYS A 142 -19.86 6.10 0.97
CA CYS A 142 -19.33 4.77 0.79
C CYS A 142 -20.00 3.79 1.78
N PRO A 143 -20.73 2.78 1.31
CA PRO A 143 -21.30 1.76 2.19
C PRO A 143 -20.23 0.91 2.85
N THR A 144 -20.60 0.23 3.93
CA THR A 144 -19.76 -0.82 4.54
C THR A 144 -19.73 -2.02 3.59
N GLY A 145 -18.53 -2.44 3.22
CA GLY A 145 -18.30 -3.63 2.40
C GLY A 145 -17.84 -4.83 3.25
N GLN A 146 -17.30 -5.84 2.57
CA GLN A 146 -16.78 -7.03 3.21
C GLN A 146 -15.64 -6.69 4.17
N GLU A 147 -15.56 -7.43 5.26
CA GLU A 147 -14.42 -7.35 6.15
C GLU A 147 -13.14 -7.79 5.41
N GLY A 148 -12.10 -7.00 5.56
CA GLY A 148 -10.79 -7.38 5.03
C GLY A 148 -10.18 -8.47 5.90
N ARG A 149 -9.25 -9.25 5.34
CA ARG A 149 -8.47 -10.20 6.14
C ARG A 149 -7.77 -9.42 7.28
N PRO A 150 -8.02 -9.78 8.55
CA PRO A 150 -7.33 -9.15 9.67
C PRO A 150 -5.82 -9.39 9.56
N SER A 151 -5.03 -8.40 9.96
CA SER A 151 -3.59 -8.60 10.14
C SER A 151 -3.36 -9.59 11.26
N LYS A 152 -2.50 -10.59 11.01
CA LYS A 152 -2.09 -11.58 12.00
C LYS A 152 -0.67 -11.27 12.46
N SER A 153 -0.34 -11.67 13.67
CA SER A 153 1.03 -11.75 14.18
C SER A 153 1.33 -13.14 14.68
N LEU A 154 2.58 -13.56 14.54
CA LEU A 154 3.07 -14.79 15.11
C LEU A 154 3.11 -14.66 16.64
N THR A 155 2.74 -15.72 17.35
CA THR A 155 3.08 -15.86 18.76
C THR A 155 4.58 -16.03 18.92
N TYR A 156 5.07 -15.98 20.16
CA TYR A 156 6.50 -16.20 20.44
C TYR A 156 6.97 -17.56 19.91
N ASP A 157 6.26 -18.65 20.24
CA ASP A 157 6.62 -20.00 19.82
C ASP A 157 6.54 -20.19 18.29
N GLN A 158 5.52 -19.58 17.65
CA GLN A 158 5.42 -19.57 16.19
C GLN A 158 6.57 -18.82 15.54
N ALA A 159 6.96 -17.68 16.11
CA ALA A 159 8.07 -16.86 15.61
C ALA A 159 9.40 -17.62 15.73
N ASP A 160 9.65 -18.30 16.85
CA ASP A 160 10.86 -19.13 17.02
C ASP A 160 10.86 -20.33 16.09
N SER A 161 9.73 -21.01 15.90
CA SER A 161 9.59 -22.09 14.91
C SER A 161 9.88 -21.61 13.48
N VAL A 162 9.38 -20.43 13.10
CA VAL A 162 9.64 -19.81 11.79
C VAL A 162 11.12 -19.44 11.64
N LEU A 163 11.73 -18.87 12.67
CA LEU A 163 13.16 -18.54 12.65
C LEU A 163 14.03 -19.80 12.53
N THR A 164 13.72 -20.84 13.27
CA THR A 164 14.43 -22.14 13.21
C THR A 164 14.30 -22.76 11.81
N ALA A 165 13.08 -22.80 11.25
CA ALA A 165 12.85 -23.32 9.91
C ALA A 165 13.54 -22.46 8.83
N ALA A 166 13.58 -21.14 9.01
CA ALA A 166 14.24 -20.22 8.08
C ALA A 166 15.76 -20.34 8.13
N GLU A 167 16.34 -20.59 9.29
CA GLU A 167 17.77 -20.83 9.47
C GLU A 167 18.22 -22.19 8.91
N ALA A 168 17.34 -23.19 8.99
CA ALA A 168 17.55 -24.50 8.39
C ALA A 168 17.36 -24.52 6.85
N ASP A 169 16.59 -23.57 6.32
CA ASP A 169 16.36 -23.42 4.88
C ASP A 169 17.55 -22.68 4.25
N ASP A 170 18.55 -23.44 3.79
CA ASP A 170 19.77 -22.87 3.20
C ASP A 170 19.49 -22.12 1.87
N SER A 171 18.77 -21.01 1.98
CA SER A 171 18.37 -20.19 0.84
C SER A 171 18.38 -18.69 1.19
N THR A 172 18.46 -17.86 0.15
CA THR A 172 18.29 -16.41 0.26
C THR A 172 16.98 -16.02 0.95
N ILE A 173 15.89 -16.80 0.76
CA ILE A 173 14.60 -16.53 1.39
C ILE A 173 14.61 -16.89 2.88
N GLY A 174 15.39 -17.90 3.30
CA GLY A 174 15.61 -18.19 4.71
C GLY A 174 16.20 -16.98 5.44
N ASP A 175 17.34 -16.49 4.95
CA ASP A 175 18.01 -15.33 5.54
C ASP A 175 17.16 -14.04 5.43
N TYR A 176 16.47 -13.85 4.31
CA TYR A 176 15.49 -12.76 4.14
C TYR A 176 14.40 -12.82 5.23
N THR A 177 13.88 -14.00 5.56
CA THR A 177 12.83 -14.20 6.56
C THR A 177 13.34 -13.85 7.96
N VAL A 178 14.56 -14.31 8.33
CA VAL A 178 15.19 -13.98 9.60
C VAL A 178 15.37 -12.47 9.75
N VAL A 179 15.99 -11.81 8.75
CA VAL A 179 16.24 -10.36 8.80
C VAL A 179 14.94 -9.57 8.81
N SER A 180 13.92 -9.99 8.04
CA SER A 180 12.63 -9.30 7.98
C SER A 180 11.86 -9.41 9.30
N LEU A 181 11.87 -10.57 9.96
CA LEU A 181 11.20 -10.78 11.24
C LEU A 181 11.91 -10.03 12.37
N LEU A 182 13.23 -10.12 12.45
CA LEU A 182 13.99 -9.54 13.55
C LEU A 182 14.33 -8.06 13.38
N GLY A 183 14.29 -7.54 12.15
CA GLY A 183 14.51 -6.11 11.87
C GLY A 183 13.22 -5.32 11.65
N GLY A 184 12.05 -5.98 11.53
CA GLY A 184 10.76 -5.31 11.30
C GLY A 184 10.70 -4.48 10.03
N VAL A 185 11.54 -4.77 9.04
CA VAL A 185 11.58 -4.06 7.75
C VAL A 185 10.37 -4.39 6.88
N ARG A 186 9.92 -3.44 6.05
CA ARG A 186 8.87 -3.73 5.07
C ARG A 186 9.41 -4.60 3.94
N THR A 187 8.56 -5.42 3.35
CA THR A 187 8.93 -6.24 2.18
C THR A 187 9.53 -5.39 1.05
N GLU A 188 8.99 -4.20 0.83
CA GLU A 188 9.44 -3.24 -0.17
C GLU A 188 10.76 -2.54 0.22
N GLU A 189 11.18 -2.61 1.48
CA GLU A 189 12.46 -2.09 2.00
C GLU A 189 13.52 -3.19 2.04
N ALA A 190 13.14 -4.41 2.40
CA ALA A 190 14.06 -5.54 2.48
C ALA A 190 14.54 -6.02 1.10
N ARG A 191 13.66 -6.05 0.08
CA ARG A 191 14.02 -6.51 -1.28
C ARG A 191 15.12 -5.69 -1.93
N PRO A 192 15.11 -4.35 -1.90
CA PRO A 192 16.14 -3.51 -2.49
C PRO A 192 17.28 -3.17 -1.51
N LEU A 193 17.38 -3.84 -0.35
CA LEU A 193 18.48 -3.64 0.57
C LEU A 193 19.80 -3.98 -0.13
N THR A 194 20.79 -3.09 0.00
CA THR A 194 22.11 -3.26 -0.63
C THR A 194 23.20 -3.37 0.42
N TRP A 195 24.30 -4.05 0.10
CA TRP A 195 25.43 -4.26 1.00
C TRP A 195 26.04 -2.97 1.56
N PRO A 196 26.17 -1.85 0.82
CA PRO A 196 26.64 -0.58 1.39
C PRO A 196 25.76 -0.02 2.53
N HIS A 197 24.58 -0.57 2.75
CA HIS A 197 23.65 -0.17 3.83
C HIS A 197 23.58 -1.25 4.93
N VAL A 198 24.52 -2.18 4.95
CA VAL A 198 24.62 -3.24 5.97
C VAL A 198 25.95 -3.09 6.66
N HIS A 199 25.92 -2.74 7.94
CA HIS A 199 27.11 -2.49 8.75
C HIS A 199 27.27 -3.64 9.75
N LEU A 200 28.25 -4.50 9.49
CA LEU A 200 28.56 -5.67 10.30
C LEU A 200 30.02 -5.55 10.76
N PRO A 201 30.29 -5.02 11.94
CA PRO A 201 31.64 -4.96 12.49
C PRO A 201 32.20 -6.37 12.67
N ASP A 202 33.50 -6.50 12.55
CA ASP A 202 34.21 -7.78 12.73
C ASP A 202 34.13 -8.23 14.19
N ASP A 203 34.05 -9.54 14.43
CA ASP A 203 33.91 -10.12 15.78
C ASP A 203 35.12 -9.83 16.71
N GLY A 204 36.21 -9.29 16.17
CA GLY A 204 37.46 -8.97 16.91
C GLY A 204 37.54 -7.53 17.44
N GLU A 205 36.68 -6.60 16.98
CA GLU A 205 36.80 -5.18 17.32
C GLU A 205 35.98 -4.75 18.55
N ARG A 206 35.53 -5.68 19.38
CA ARG A 206 34.70 -5.41 20.56
C ARG A 206 35.48 -4.91 21.78
N THR A 207 36.34 -3.91 21.63
CA THR A 207 37.06 -3.33 22.79
C THR A 207 36.96 -1.80 22.74
N GLY A 208 36.05 -1.23 23.56
CA GLY A 208 35.92 0.21 23.80
C GLY A 208 34.48 0.72 23.80
N ASP A 209 34.25 1.88 24.37
CA ASP A 209 32.94 2.56 24.47
C ASP A 209 32.39 3.06 23.10
N ASP A 210 33.19 3.02 22.03
CA ASP A 210 32.86 3.47 20.68
C ASP A 210 32.53 2.34 19.68
N VAL A 211 32.12 1.17 20.17
CA VAL A 211 31.80 0.04 19.27
C VAL A 211 30.50 0.31 18.51
N GLU A 212 30.63 0.48 17.20
CA GLU A 212 29.47 0.59 16.31
C GLU A 212 28.65 -0.72 16.33
N LEU A 213 27.38 -0.62 16.77
CA LEU A 213 26.49 -1.77 16.82
C LEU A 213 26.14 -2.24 15.42
N PRO A 214 26.04 -3.58 15.18
CA PRO A 214 25.56 -4.11 13.90
C PRO A 214 24.22 -3.49 13.54
N HIS A 215 24.13 -2.85 12.38
CA HIS A 215 22.90 -2.19 11.96
C HIS A 215 22.67 -2.25 10.44
N VAL A 216 21.45 -1.98 10.04
CA VAL A 216 21.05 -1.82 8.64
C VAL A 216 20.42 -0.46 8.44
N ASP A 217 20.80 0.21 7.35
CA ASP A 217 20.24 1.47 6.94
C ASP A 217 19.07 1.26 5.96
N VAL A 218 17.88 1.61 6.40
CA VAL A 218 16.67 1.48 5.58
C VAL A 218 16.42 2.80 4.85
N PHE A 219 17.09 3.00 3.70
CA PHE A 219 17.03 4.24 2.91
C PHE A 219 16.38 4.03 1.54
N ARG A 220 16.18 2.79 1.09
CA ARG A 220 15.67 2.44 -0.23
C ARG A 220 14.35 1.67 -0.18
N SER A 221 13.62 1.71 -1.27
CA SER A 221 12.39 0.96 -1.51
C SER A 221 12.30 0.58 -3.00
N VAL A 222 11.57 -0.48 -3.33
CA VAL A 222 11.30 -0.94 -4.72
C VAL A 222 10.53 0.07 -5.59
N ARG A 223 10.43 1.31 -5.17
CA ARG A 223 9.72 2.35 -5.91
C ARG A 223 10.57 2.92 -7.04
N THR A 224 9.90 3.39 -8.07
CA THR A 224 10.54 4.17 -9.13
C THR A 224 11.28 5.35 -8.49
N GLY A 225 12.61 5.40 -8.66
CA GLY A 225 13.48 6.39 -8.00
C GLY A 225 14.22 5.88 -6.76
N GLY A 226 13.96 4.64 -6.30
CA GLY A 226 14.77 3.95 -5.28
C GLY A 226 14.68 4.50 -3.86
N ASP A 227 13.87 5.51 -3.57
CA ASP A 227 13.76 6.13 -2.23
C ASP A 227 12.61 5.52 -1.41
N THR A 228 12.68 5.64 -0.09
CA THR A 228 11.57 5.32 0.81
C THR A 228 10.39 6.25 0.57
N LYS A 229 9.19 5.83 0.99
CA LYS A 229 7.93 6.59 0.77
C LYS A 229 7.99 8.05 1.23
N THR A 230 8.78 8.31 2.28
CA THR A 230 9.03 9.65 2.82
C THR A 230 10.44 9.69 3.42
N ARG A 231 11.08 10.86 3.48
CA ARG A 231 12.37 11.04 4.17
C ARG A 231 12.34 10.57 5.63
N ARG A 232 11.19 10.69 6.31
CA ARG A 232 10.97 10.20 7.69
C ARG A 232 10.99 8.67 7.81
N SER A 233 10.88 7.94 6.71
CA SER A 233 10.98 6.48 6.70
C SER A 233 12.43 5.99 6.68
N ARG A 234 13.41 6.86 6.44
CA ARG A 234 14.83 6.55 6.52
C ARG A 234 15.23 6.39 7.98
N ARG A 235 15.89 5.31 8.29
CA ARG A 235 16.31 4.96 9.65
C ARG A 235 17.45 3.94 9.63
N SER A 236 18.27 3.99 10.64
CA SER A 236 19.25 2.93 10.94
C SER A 236 18.66 2.04 12.03
N LEU A 237 18.72 0.73 11.82
CA LEU A 237 18.15 -0.27 12.69
C LEU A 237 19.27 -1.17 13.21
N ALA A 238 19.56 -1.11 14.51
CA ALA A 238 20.39 -2.11 15.16
C ALA A 238 19.73 -3.50 14.99
N ILE A 239 20.53 -4.50 14.66
CA ILE A 239 20.06 -5.85 14.38
C ILE A 239 20.62 -6.85 15.39
N PRO A 240 19.80 -7.84 15.83
CA PRO A 240 20.23 -8.83 16.78
C PRO A 240 21.17 -9.88 16.15
N HIS A 241 21.93 -10.58 16.97
CA HIS A 241 22.93 -11.55 16.54
C HIS A 241 22.42 -12.63 15.55
N ARG A 242 21.16 -13.10 15.68
CA ARG A 242 20.57 -14.05 14.69
C ARG A 242 20.48 -13.41 13.30
N ALA A 243 20.11 -12.13 13.20
CA ALA A 243 20.06 -11.42 11.92
C ALA A 243 21.46 -11.14 11.36
N VAL A 244 22.45 -10.84 12.21
CA VAL A 244 23.86 -10.71 11.81
C VAL A 244 24.35 -12.02 11.18
N ARG A 245 24.11 -13.15 11.85
CA ARG A 245 24.48 -14.47 11.31
C ARG A 245 23.81 -14.76 9.97
N ALA A 246 22.52 -14.42 9.83
CA ALA A 246 21.79 -14.58 8.57
C ALA A 246 22.40 -13.74 7.44
N LEU A 247 22.76 -12.48 7.71
CA LEU A 247 23.42 -11.63 6.72
C LEU A 247 24.80 -12.13 6.33
N ARG A 248 25.59 -12.63 7.28
CA ARG A 248 26.90 -13.25 6.98
C ARG A 248 26.75 -14.51 6.13
N ARG A 249 25.78 -15.40 6.45
CA ARG A 249 25.48 -16.58 5.60
C ARG A 249 25.07 -16.15 4.19
N GLN A 250 24.19 -15.14 4.09
CA GLN A 250 23.75 -14.63 2.80
C GLN A 250 24.92 -14.08 1.98
N HIS A 251 25.85 -13.36 2.60
CA HIS A 251 27.03 -12.84 1.93
C HIS A 251 27.92 -13.97 1.36
N ALA A 252 28.18 -15.00 2.17
CA ALA A 252 28.94 -16.16 1.74
C ALA A 252 28.23 -16.94 0.61
N ARG A 253 26.91 -17.15 0.73
CA ARG A 253 26.09 -17.80 -0.31
C ARG A 253 26.11 -17.02 -1.61
N GLN A 254 26.01 -15.71 -1.53
CA GLN A 254 25.99 -14.85 -2.72
C GLN A 254 27.33 -14.89 -3.47
N ALA A 255 28.46 -15.00 -2.77
CA ALA A 255 29.77 -15.19 -3.41
C ALA A 255 29.77 -16.46 -4.28
N VAL A 256 29.25 -17.59 -3.76
CA VAL A 256 29.11 -18.83 -4.52
C VAL A 256 28.12 -18.70 -5.69
N GLN A 257 26.98 -18.02 -5.48
CA GLN A 257 26.02 -17.80 -6.56
C GLN A 257 26.60 -16.95 -7.69
N ARG A 258 27.34 -15.89 -7.33
CA ARG A 258 28.06 -15.02 -8.29
C ARG A 258 29.07 -15.83 -9.13
N GLN A 259 29.86 -16.69 -8.49
CA GLN A 259 30.81 -17.56 -9.20
C GLN A 259 30.07 -18.52 -10.15
N ARG A 260 28.94 -19.10 -9.74
CA ARG A 260 28.15 -20.02 -10.58
C ARG A 260 27.48 -19.32 -11.77
N ALA A 261 26.98 -18.12 -11.57
CA ALA A 261 26.33 -17.33 -12.63
C ALA A 261 27.34 -16.75 -13.64
N GLY A 262 28.62 -16.55 -13.23
CA GLY A 262 29.65 -16.04 -14.12
C GLY A 262 29.21 -14.72 -14.81
N THR A 263 29.19 -14.71 -16.14
CA THR A 263 28.83 -13.56 -16.96
C THR A 263 27.36 -13.17 -16.88
N ASP A 264 26.49 -14.06 -16.42
CA ASP A 264 25.06 -13.77 -16.26
C ASP A 264 24.76 -12.98 -14.97
N TRP A 265 25.75 -12.87 -14.10
CA TRP A 265 25.58 -12.10 -12.87
C TRP A 265 25.46 -10.61 -13.12
N GLN A 266 24.38 -10.00 -12.59
CA GLN A 266 24.16 -8.56 -12.63
C GLN A 266 24.58 -7.92 -11.30
N GLU A 267 25.57 -7.03 -11.34
CA GLU A 267 26.11 -6.37 -10.15
C GLU A 267 25.21 -5.20 -9.72
N ASN A 268 24.23 -5.51 -8.92
CA ASN A 268 23.29 -4.53 -8.35
C ASN A 268 23.56 -4.23 -6.87
N GLY A 269 24.56 -4.86 -6.26
CA GLY A 269 24.90 -4.71 -4.84
C GLY A 269 23.80 -5.16 -3.87
N LEU A 270 22.79 -5.88 -4.32
CA LEU A 270 21.64 -6.30 -3.51
C LEU A 270 22.05 -7.35 -2.50
N VAL A 271 21.53 -7.25 -1.26
CA VAL A 271 21.68 -8.27 -0.22
C VAL A 271 20.88 -9.51 -0.58
N PHE A 272 19.62 -9.33 -0.91
CA PHE A 272 18.71 -10.42 -1.28
C PHE A 272 18.45 -10.36 -2.80
N ALA A 273 19.32 -11.01 -3.54
CA ALA A 273 19.24 -11.08 -4.99
C ALA A 273 18.72 -12.44 -5.49
N SER A 274 18.30 -12.48 -6.74
CA SER A 274 18.06 -13.71 -7.47
C SER A 274 19.38 -14.45 -7.75
N GLN A 275 19.31 -15.64 -8.32
CA GLN A 275 20.49 -16.43 -8.69
C GLN A 275 21.42 -15.74 -9.70
N VAL A 276 20.94 -14.72 -10.38
CA VAL A 276 21.69 -13.90 -11.36
C VAL A 276 21.86 -12.43 -10.92
N GLY A 277 21.73 -12.13 -9.63
CA GLY A 277 22.01 -10.80 -9.08
C GLY A 277 20.88 -9.77 -9.25
N THR A 278 19.74 -10.12 -9.83
CA THR A 278 18.59 -9.20 -10.00
C THR A 278 17.74 -9.10 -8.74
N GLU A 279 16.91 -8.08 -8.66
CA GLU A 279 15.93 -7.93 -7.57
C GLU A 279 14.95 -9.12 -7.56
N MET A 280 14.69 -9.66 -6.37
CA MET A 280 13.73 -10.76 -6.21
C MET A 280 12.29 -10.30 -6.48
N ASP A 281 11.58 -11.04 -7.31
CA ASP A 281 10.15 -10.83 -7.51
C ASP A 281 9.35 -11.14 -6.22
N ARG A 282 8.31 -10.34 -5.96
CA ARG A 282 7.45 -10.47 -4.77
C ARG A 282 6.78 -11.85 -4.66
N HIS A 283 6.44 -12.46 -5.79
CA HIS A 283 5.79 -13.78 -5.80
C HIS A 283 6.78 -14.89 -5.49
N ASN A 284 8.07 -14.73 -5.88
CA ASN A 284 9.13 -15.65 -5.50
C ASN A 284 9.40 -15.57 -4.00
N VAL A 285 9.46 -14.35 -3.42
CA VAL A 285 9.57 -14.17 -1.97
C VAL A 285 8.39 -14.83 -1.24
N LEU A 286 7.16 -14.59 -1.69
CA LEU A 286 5.96 -15.21 -1.09
C LEU A 286 6.00 -16.74 -1.17
N ARG A 287 6.42 -17.30 -2.31
CA ARG A 287 6.50 -18.75 -2.51
C ARG A 287 7.53 -19.40 -1.60
N GLY A 288 8.73 -18.80 -1.50
CA GLY A 288 9.77 -19.28 -0.60
C GLY A 288 9.38 -19.14 0.88
N PHE A 289 8.80 -18.01 1.25
CA PHE A 289 8.27 -17.80 2.62
C PHE A 289 7.22 -18.85 3.00
N ARG A 290 6.29 -19.19 2.09
CA ARG A 290 5.30 -20.23 2.32
C ARG A 290 5.92 -21.62 2.53
N ARG A 291 7.06 -21.92 1.89
CA ARG A 291 7.80 -23.15 2.13
C ARG A 291 8.33 -23.18 3.56
N ILE A 292 8.92 -22.10 4.03
CA ILE A 292 9.42 -21.95 5.41
C ILE A 292 8.30 -22.11 6.43
N LEU A 293 7.16 -21.46 6.21
CA LEU A 293 5.99 -21.59 7.09
C LEU A 293 5.50 -23.04 7.19
N LYS A 294 5.49 -23.78 6.06
CA LYS A 294 5.12 -25.19 6.07
C LYS A 294 6.11 -26.02 6.89
N ALA A 295 7.41 -25.75 6.76
CA ALA A 295 8.43 -26.41 7.58
C ALA A 295 8.32 -26.07 9.07
N ALA A 296 7.86 -24.85 9.40
CA ALA A 296 7.56 -24.41 10.76
C ALA A 296 6.21 -24.93 11.31
N GLY A 297 5.49 -25.79 10.58
CA GLY A 297 4.19 -26.36 11.02
C GLY A 297 3.01 -25.39 10.92
N LEU A 298 3.15 -24.27 10.20
CA LEU A 298 2.09 -23.27 10.03
C LEU A 298 1.38 -23.43 8.68
N ASN A 299 0.08 -23.06 8.61
CA ASN A 299 -0.63 -23.03 7.32
C ASN A 299 -0.12 -21.89 6.44
N PRO A 300 0.54 -22.18 5.29
CA PRO A 300 1.16 -21.16 4.45
C PRO A 300 0.18 -20.15 3.82
N GLN A 301 -1.10 -20.52 3.68
CA GLN A 301 -2.12 -19.65 3.07
C GLN A 301 -2.54 -18.51 4.00
N ASP A 302 -2.30 -18.68 5.29
CA ASP A 302 -2.68 -17.71 6.32
C ASP A 302 -1.70 -16.55 6.46
N TRP A 303 -0.57 -16.58 5.76
CA TRP A 303 0.54 -15.66 5.99
C TRP A 303 1.11 -15.08 4.70
N THR A 304 1.60 -13.87 4.78
CA THR A 304 2.41 -13.22 3.75
C THR A 304 3.65 -12.59 4.40
N PRO A 305 4.71 -12.26 3.66
CA PRO A 305 5.89 -11.61 4.24
C PRO A 305 5.62 -10.32 4.99
N ARG A 306 4.46 -9.67 4.75
CA ARG A 306 4.04 -8.47 5.47
C ARG A 306 3.79 -8.75 6.96
N GLU A 307 3.29 -9.93 7.29
CA GLU A 307 3.01 -10.33 8.67
C GLU A 307 4.29 -10.50 9.51
N LEU A 308 5.48 -10.67 8.91
CA LEU A 308 6.75 -10.66 9.65
C LEU A 308 6.94 -9.35 10.42
N ARG A 309 6.69 -8.21 9.76
CA ARG A 309 6.76 -6.91 10.41
C ARG A 309 5.64 -6.71 11.45
N HIS A 310 4.45 -7.24 11.20
CA HIS A 310 3.38 -7.21 12.20
C HIS A 310 3.79 -8.00 13.43
N SER A 311 4.37 -9.17 13.24
CA SER A 311 4.90 -10.02 14.32
C SER A 311 6.02 -9.33 15.11
N PHE A 312 6.97 -8.68 14.42
CA PHE A 312 8.00 -7.87 15.08
C PHE A 312 7.41 -6.83 16.04
N VAL A 313 6.41 -6.07 15.61
CA VAL A 313 5.75 -5.06 16.45
C VAL A 313 5.00 -5.71 17.62
N SER A 314 4.26 -6.79 17.36
CA SER A 314 3.51 -7.51 18.39
C SER A 314 4.43 -8.09 19.46
N LEU A 315 5.50 -8.77 19.04
CA LEU A 315 6.48 -9.38 19.95
C LEU A 315 7.19 -8.34 20.82
N LEU A 316 7.56 -7.17 20.26
CA LEU A 316 8.12 -6.09 21.04
C LEU A 316 7.11 -5.46 22.01
N SER A 317 5.85 -5.36 21.60
CA SER A 317 4.77 -4.88 22.47
C SER A 317 4.52 -5.84 23.65
N ASP A 318 4.50 -7.16 23.36
CA ASP A 318 4.36 -8.19 24.40
C ASP A 318 5.57 -8.21 25.36
N ALA A 319 6.74 -7.85 24.87
CA ALA A 319 7.96 -7.65 25.66
C ALA A 319 8.00 -6.27 26.37
N LYS A 320 6.88 -5.52 26.39
CA LYS A 320 6.73 -4.22 27.08
C LYS A 320 7.66 -3.10 26.56
N VAL A 321 8.14 -3.19 25.32
CA VAL A 321 8.89 -2.09 24.70
C VAL A 321 7.95 -0.92 24.44
N PRO A 322 8.30 0.33 24.86
CA PRO A 322 7.46 1.50 24.68
C PRO A 322 7.05 1.72 23.23
N ILE A 323 5.76 2.08 23.00
CA ILE A 323 5.19 2.21 21.66
C ILE A 323 5.90 3.28 20.80
N GLU A 324 6.45 4.30 21.44
CA GLU A 324 7.23 5.35 20.79
C GLU A 324 8.53 4.79 20.20
N VAL A 325 9.17 3.86 20.93
CA VAL A 325 10.37 3.15 20.46
C VAL A 325 10.00 2.25 19.29
N ILE A 326 8.94 1.44 19.43
CA ILE A 326 8.44 0.57 18.37
C ILE A 326 8.09 1.41 17.12
N SER A 327 7.38 2.53 17.29
CA SER A 327 6.99 3.42 16.18
C SER A 327 8.21 3.97 15.43
N ARG A 328 9.28 4.34 16.14
CA ARG A 328 10.56 4.77 15.55
C ARG A 328 11.24 3.64 14.79
N LEU A 329 11.35 2.45 15.39
CA LEU A 329 11.96 1.27 14.77
C LEU A 329 11.29 0.91 13.46
N VAL A 330 9.96 0.96 13.39
CA VAL A 330 9.22 0.66 12.15
C VAL A 330 9.04 1.87 11.23
N GLY A 331 9.52 3.07 11.59
CA GLY A 331 9.44 4.27 10.75
C GLY A 331 8.00 4.69 10.45
N HIS A 332 7.16 4.74 11.47
CA HIS A 332 5.85 5.39 11.41
C HIS A 332 6.00 6.89 11.73
N SER A 333 5.14 7.72 11.15
CA SER A 333 5.16 9.16 11.37
C SER A 333 4.67 9.58 12.77
N GLY A 334 4.16 8.62 13.56
CA GLY A 334 3.66 8.82 14.92
C GLY A 334 3.06 7.52 15.47
N THR A 335 2.76 7.50 16.78
CA THR A 335 2.21 6.34 17.49
C THR A 335 0.82 5.95 17.00
N ALA A 336 -0.01 6.91 16.55
CA ALA A 336 -1.38 6.68 16.09
C ALA A 336 -1.50 5.61 14.99
N VAL A 337 -0.50 5.47 14.12
CA VAL A 337 -0.48 4.40 13.10
C VAL A 337 -0.20 3.06 13.75
N THR A 338 0.76 3.00 14.68
CA THR A 338 1.12 1.80 15.44
C THR A 338 -0.06 1.37 16.29
N GLU A 339 -0.66 2.26 17.05
CA GLU A 339 -1.85 2.00 17.87
C GLU A 339 -3.02 1.46 17.03
N ARG A 340 -3.36 2.11 15.91
CA ARG A 340 -4.48 1.71 15.05
C ARG A 340 -4.30 0.32 14.46
N VAL A 341 -3.10 -0.01 14.02
CA VAL A 341 -2.80 -1.28 13.35
C VAL A 341 -2.70 -2.42 14.36
N TYR A 342 -2.20 -2.13 15.58
CA TYR A 342 -1.88 -3.12 16.60
C TYR A 342 -2.78 -3.04 17.84
N ARG A 343 -3.83 -2.21 17.81
CA ARG A 343 -4.73 -1.94 18.95
C ARG A 343 -5.27 -3.20 19.63
N HIS A 344 -5.48 -4.27 18.87
CA HIS A 344 -5.97 -5.55 19.42
C HIS A 344 -4.87 -6.41 20.06
N GLN A 345 -3.61 -6.03 19.88
CA GLN A 345 -2.43 -6.79 20.34
C GLN A 345 -1.62 -6.01 21.39
N ILE A 346 -1.88 -4.71 21.53
CA ILE A 346 -1.29 -3.88 22.58
C ILE A 346 -2.15 -4.08 23.82
N ARG A 347 -1.59 -4.68 24.88
CA ARG A 347 -2.27 -4.79 26.18
C ARG A 347 -2.63 -3.39 26.68
N PRO A 348 -3.81 -3.18 27.26
CA PRO A 348 -4.16 -1.91 27.84
C PRO A 348 -3.13 -1.54 28.92
N VAL A 349 -2.54 -0.35 28.78
CA VAL A 349 -1.61 0.24 29.77
C VAL A 349 -2.28 0.45 31.15
N VAL A 350 -3.59 0.27 31.23
CA VAL A 350 -4.42 0.53 32.39
C VAL A 350 -4.06 -0.37 33.59
N GLU A 351 -3.70 -1.65 33.34
CA GLU A 351 -3.31 -2.57 34.43
C GLU A 351 -1.93 -2.24 35.01
N GLU A 352 -0.98 -1.79 34.17
CA GLU A 352 0.36 -1.43 34.62
C GLU A 352 0.35 -0.15 35.45
N ALA A 353 -0.48 0.82 35.06
CA ALA A 353 -0.62 2.06 35.83
C ALA A 353 -1.23 1.82 37.22
N ALA A 354 -2.23 0.95 37.32
CA ALA A 354 -2.82 0.58 38.61
C ALA A 354 -1.80 -0.13 39.50
N THR A 355 -1.11 -1.14 38.96
CA THR A 355 -0.06 -1.89 39.68
C THR A 355 1.08 -0.98 40.13
N GLU A 356 1.48 0.00 39.29
CA GLU A 356 2.54 0.96 39.68
C GLU A 356 2.06 1.96 40.74
N MET A 357 0.79 2.38 40.69
CA MET A 357 0.20 3.22 41.72
C MET A 357 0.08 2.47 43.04
N ASP A 358 -0.28 1.18 43.03
CA ASP A 358 -0.27 0.35 44.24
C ASP A 358 1.13 0.15 44.79
N ARG A 359 2.17 0.14 43.94
CA ARG A 359 3.57 0.10 44.38
C ARG A 359 4.04 1.43 45.00
N ILE A 360 3.61 2.57 44.43
CA ILE A 360 3.96 3.91 44.90
C ILE A 360 3.19 4.26 46.19
N PHE A 361 1.93 3.84 46.26
CA PHE A 361 1.02 4.06 47.36
C PHE A 361 0.44 2.72 47.84
N PRO A 362 1.23 1.90 48.55
CA PRO A 362 0.74 0.62 49.06
C PRO A 362 -0.42 0.83 50.02
N ASP A 363 -1.46 0.00 49.88
CA ASP A 363 -2.60 -0.01 50.78
C ASP A 363 -2.14 -0.44 52.19
N THR A 364 -2.26 0.46 53.16
CA THR A 364 -1.83 0.25 54.55
C THR A 364 -2.78 -0.66 55.32
N ASP A 365 -3.95 -1.02 54.78
CA ASP A 365 -4.94 -1.84 55.44
C ASP A 365 -4.76 -3.36 55.25
N THR A 366 -3.76 -3.80 54.46
CA THR A 366 -3.48 -5.22 54.22
C THR A 366 -2.39 -5.81 55.10
N ALA A 367 -1.93 -5.07 56.14
CA ALA A 367 -0.96 -5.53 57.15
C ALA A 367 -1.58 -5.64 58.54
N ALA A 368 -2.58 -6.55 58.68
CA ALA A 368 -3.08 -7.02 59.98
C ALA A 368 -3.28 -8.55 59.96
#